data_90ddcb6f3fdc99db52ce672fafe83f5e
#
_entry.id   90ddcb6f3fdc99db52ce672fafe83f5e
#
_cell.length_a   1.000
_cell.length_b   1.000
_cell.length_c   1.000
_cell.angle_alpha   90.00
_cell.angle_beta   90.00
_cell.angle_gamma   90.00
#
_symmetry.space_group_name_H-M   'P 1'
#
loop_
_entity.id
_entity.type
_entity.pdbx_description
1 polymer ?
#
loop_
_entity_poly.entity_id
_entity_poly.type
_entity_poly.pdbx_seq_one_letter_code
_entity_poly.pdbx_strand_id
1 'polypeptide(L)'
;AVPLIDPHAPFVGTGMEHQAAHDSGAAILSKHEGTVEFVDGGEIRIRRTTGELDKYTVTKYRRSNSGTSYNQRPLVQVGDKVDKDEIIGNGPSMEGGEMALGQNPLVAYMTWEGYNFEDAVIMSERLVKDDVYTSIAIEEYESETRDTKLGPEEITREIPNVGEEAMRHLDEFGIIRIGAEVKEGDILVGKVTPKGETDPTPEERLLRAIFGEKAREVRDTSLRVPHGADGIVHDVKIFRRENGDELQTGVNTLVRVFIVQKRKIHVGDKMACRHGNKGVVSNIVPMEDMPYLPDGTPIDIMLNPLGVPSRMNIGQVMELHLGMAARTLGIHIATPVFDGASDEDIWDT
;
A
#
# COMPACT_ATOMS: atom_id res chain seq x y z
N ALA A 1 -8.98 7.48 -1.02
CA ALA A 1 -7.55 7.80 -0.94
C ALA A 1 -6.76 6.54 -0.54
N VAL A 2 -5.60 6.36 -1.13
CA VAL A 2 -4.68 5.25 -0.82
C VAL A 2 -3.59 5.77 0.11
N PRO A 3 -3.23 5.07 1.20
CA PRO A 3 -2.11 5.45 2.04
C PRO A 3 -0.81 5.52 1.23
N LEU A 4 -0.12 6.65 1.30
CA LEU A 4 1.15 6.86 0.63
C LEU A 4 2.33 6.46 1.53
N ILE A 5 3.49 6.20 0.93
CA ILE A 5 4.72 5.90 1.68
C ILE A 5 5.12 7.09 2.56
N ASP A 6 5.03 8.30 2.00
CA ASP A 6 5.39 9.54 2.67
C ASP A 6 4.26 10.57 2.52
N PRO A 7 3.21 10.47 3.34
CA PRO A 7 2.08 11.39 3.28
C PRO A 7 2.45 12.73 3.92
N HIS A 8 1.89 13.81 3.40
CA HIS A 8 2.05 15.15 3.95
C HIS A 8 0.73 15.76 4.39
N ALA A 9 0.74 16.41 5.55
CA ALA A 9 -0.40 17.19 6.03
C ALA A 9 -0.67 18.37 5.09
N PRO A 10 -1.94 18.73 4.84
CA PRO A 10 -2.27 19.80 3.92
C PRO A 10 -1.80 21.16 4.45
N PHE A 11 -1.27 22.01 3.57
CA PHE A 11 -0.94 23.39 3.94
C PHE A 11 -2.18 24.19 4.32
N VAL A 12 -3.29 23.93 3.63
CA VAL A 12 -4.59 24.54 3.91
C VAL A 12 -5.55 23.44 4.33
N GLY A 13 -5.92 23.43 5.59
CA GLY A 13 -6.83 22.44 6.18
C GLY A 13 -8.06 23.10 6.79
N THR A 14 -8.91 22.28 7.39
CA THR A 14 -10.13 22.72 8.09
C THR A 14 -9.95 22.84 9.60
N GLY A 15 -8.83 22.37 10.15
CA GLY A 15 -8.60 22.25 11.58
C GLY A 15 -9.12 20.94 12.21
N MET A 16 -9.81 20.10 11.42
CA MET A 16 -10.32 18.80 11.87
C MET A 16 -9.33 17.66 11.69
N GLU A 17 -8.19 17.89 11.06
CA GLU A 17 -7.22 16.86 10.71
C GLU A 17 -6.68 16.14 11.94
N HIS A 18 -6.35 16.88 13.00
CA HIS A 18 -5.89 16.29 14.26
C HIS A 18 -6.99 15.46 14.94
N GLN A 19 -8.20 16.00 15.02
CA GLN A 19 -9.33 15.30 15.63
C GLN A 19 -9.69 14.02 14.86
N ALA A 20 -9.70 14.09 13.54
CA ALA A 20 -9.94 12.94 12.70
C ALA A 20 -8.87 11.84 12.89
N ALA A 21 -7.61 12.21 12.98
CA ALA A 21 -6.52 11.28 13.25
C ALA A 21 -6.64 10.64 14.65
N HIS A 22 -6.92 11.45 15.67
CA HIS A 22 -7.11 10.99 17.04
C HIS A 22 -8.26 9.98 17.16
N ASP A 23 -9.41 10.29 16.58
CA ASP A 23 -10.63 9.49 16.73
C ASP A 23 -10.72 8.29 15.76
N SER A 24 -9.84 8.22 14.78
CA SER A 24 -9.84 7.16 13.75
C SER A 24 -9.54 5.76 14.32
N GLY A 25 -8.85 5.68 15.46
CA GLY A 25 -8.35 4.43 16.02
C GLY A 25 -7.12 3.86 15.30
N ALA A 26 -6.61 4.54 14.27
CA ALA A 26 -5.42 4.12 13.54
C ALA A 26 -4.11 4.67 14.14
N ALA A 27 -4.17 5.74 14.90
CA ALA A 27 -3.05 6.28 15.66
C ALA A 27 -2.84 5.50 16.97
N ILE A 28 -1.62 5.50 17.47
CA ILE A 28 -1.30 4.97 18.80
C ILE A 28 -1.49 6.10 19.80
N LEU A 29 -2.41 5.92 20.74
CA LEU A 29 -2.70 6.89 21.80
C LEU A 29 -2.10 6.42 23.13
N SER A 30 -1.54 7.36 23.90
CA SER A 30 -1.09 7.08 25.26
C SER A 30 -2.28 6.87 26.19
N LYS A 31 -2.30 5.75 26.90
CA LYS A 31 -3.37 5.44 27.88
C LYS A 31 -3.26 6.24 29.16
N HIS A 32 -2.04 6.62 29.53
CA HIS A 32 -1.72 7.31 30.77
C HIS A 32 -0.63 8.35 30.51
N GLU A 33 -0.56 9.34 31.38
CA GLU A 33 0.56 10.27 31.39
C GLU A 33 1.86 9.58 31.83
N GLY A 34 2.97 10.02 31.28
CA GLY A 34 4.27 9.43 31.60
C GLY A 34 5.43 9.98 30.81
N THR A 35 6.55 9.30 30.91
CA THR A 35 7.78 9.63 30.19
C THR A 35 8.19 8.45 29.30
N VAL A 36 8.53 8.72 28.06
CA VAL A 36 8.97 7.71 27.09
C VAL A 36 10.34 7.18 27.50
N GLU A 37 10.42 5.88 27.76
CA GLU A 37 11.63 5.21 28.21
C GLU A 37 12.34 4.45 27.09
N PHE A 38 11.58 3.94 26.14
CA PHE A 38 12.10 3.17 25.02
C PHE A 38 11.23 3.35 23.77
N VAL A 39 11.87 3.48 22.61
CA VAL A 39 11.22 3.56 21.29
C VAL A 39 12.06 2.81 20.26
N ASP A 40 11.42 1.92 19.54
CA ASP A 40 11.95 1.35 18.30
C ASP A 40 10.83 1.22 17.23
N GLY A 41 11.15 0.59 16.10
CA GLY A 41 10.18 0.40 15.03
C GLY A 41 8.99 -0.51 15.35
N GLY A 42 9.04 -1.29 16.42
CA GLY A 42 8.03 -2.27 16.82
C GLY A 42 7.36 -2.01 18.16
N GLU A 43 7.96 -1.18 19.02
CA GLU A 43 7.48 -1.00 20.38
C GLU A 43 7.78 0.40 20.93
N ILE A 44 6.84 0.93 21.71
CA ILE A 44 7.01 2.14 22.52
C ILE A 44 6.75 1.75 23.98
N ARG A 45 7.65 2.15 24.89
CA ARG A 45 7.48 1.95 26.35
C ARG A 45 7.42 3.29 27.05
N ILE A 46 6.37 3.47 27.84
CA ILE A 46 6.14 4.70 28.60
C ILE A 46 6.09 4.34 30.09
N ARG A 47 6.95 5.00 30.89
CA ARG A 47 6.92 4.93 32.35
C ARG A 47 5.87 5.92 32.84
N ARG A 48 4.79 5.40 33.45
CA ARG A 48 3.77 6.24 34.11
C ARG A 48 4.35 7.04 35.25
N THR A 49 3.68 8.12 35.60
CA THR A 49 3.99 8.88 36.84
C THR A 49 3.84 8.02 38.10
N THR A 50 3.04 6.97 38.09
CA THR A 50 2.86 5.98 39.15
C THR A 50 4.02 4.96 39.24
N GLY A 51 4.93 4.93 38.26
CA GLY A 51 6.07 4.00 38.21
C GLY A 51 5.80 2.72 37.41
N GLU A 52 4.58 2.46 36.98
CA GLU A 52 4.24 1.32 36.11
C GLU A 52 4.72 1.56 34.68
N LEU A 53 4.93 0.47 33.91
CA LEU A 53 5.38 0.51 32.53
C LEU A 53 4.26 0.12 31.58
N ASP A 54 3.90 1.03 30.69
CA ASP A 54 3.00 0.78 29.57
C ASP A 54 3.78 0.38 28.33
N LYS A 55 3.32 -0.66 27.66
CA LYS A 55 3.85 -1.15 26.39
C LYS A 55 2.84 -0.93 25.26
N TYR A 56 3.31 -0.36 24.15
CA TYR A 56 2.53 -0.14 22.94
C TYR A 56 3.23 -0.84 21.78
N THR A 57 2.50 -1.71 21.10
CA THR A 57 2.99 -2.38 19.89
C THR A 57 2.77 -1.49 18.68
N VAL A 58 3.82 -1.28 17.90
CA VAL A 58 3.76 -0.55 16.64
C VAL A 58 3.53 -1.54 15.51
N THR A 59 2.38 -1.42 14.84
CA THR A 59 2.03 -2.31 13.73
C THR A 59 2.82 -1.91 12.48
N LYS A 60 3.51 -2.88 11.87
CA LYS A 60 4.33 -2.67 10.68
C LYS A 60 3.77 -3.43 9.49
N TYR A 61 3.52 -2.73 8.38
CA TYR A 61 3.20 -3.27 7.07
C TYR A 61 2.16 -4.40 7.08
N ARG A 62 1.09 -4.25 7.84
CA ARG A 62 -0.02 -5.19 7.84
C ARG A 62 -0.94 -4.91 6.67
N ARG A 63 -1.43 -5.95 6.02
CA ARG A 63 -2.43 -5.82 4.97
C ARG A 63 -3.77 -5.32 5.55
N SER A 64 -4.32 -4.26 4.98
CA SER A 64 -5.71 -3.84 5.25
C SER A 64 -6.69 -4.68 4.43
N ASN A 65 -7.99 -4.58 4.71
CA ASN A 65 -9.03 -5.29 3.96
C ASN A 65 -9.04 -4.96 2.46
N SER A 66 -8.58 -3.79 2.08
CA SER A 66 -8.50 -3.33 0.68
C SER A 66 -7.14 -3.60 0.02
N GLY A 67 -6.24 -4.33 0.67
CA GLY A 67 -4.91 -4.60 0.13
C GLY A 67 -3.91 -3.44 0.25
N THR A 68 -4.25 -2.41 1.01
CA THR A 68 -3.34 -1.30 1.29
C THR A 68 -2.47 -1.61 2.51
N SER A 69 -1.36 -0.87 2.66
CA SER A 69 -0.45 -1.04 3.79
C SER A 69 -0.95 -0.31 5.03
N TYR A 70 -1.18 -1.05 6.11
CA TYR A 70 -1.40 -0.49 7.44
C TYR A 70 -0.08 -0.49 8.19
N ASN A 71 0.54 0.69 8.28
CA ASN A 71 1.86 0.87 8.89
C ASN A 71 1.83 2.01 9.89
N GLN A 72 2.35 1.76 11.10
CA GLN A 72 2.45 2.78 12.14
C GLN A 72 3.91 3.20 12.33
N ARG A 73 4.10 4.47 12.67
CA ARG A 73 5.42 5.05 12.94
C ARG A 73 5.40 5.79 14.28
N PRO A 74 6.38 5.57 15.18
CA PRO A 74 6.49 6.37 16.38
C PRO A 74 6.69 7.86 16.08
N LEU A 75 6.04 8.71 16.87
CA LEU A 75 6.21 10.18 16.85
C LEU A 75 7.13 10.68 17.95
N VAL A 76 7.24 9.93 19.04
CA VAL A 76 7.92 10.32 20.25
C VAL A 76 9.36 9.80 20.29
N GLN A 77 10.19 10.48 21.07
CA GLN A 77 11.56 10.08 21.35
C GLN A 77 11.73 9.74 22.82
N VAL A 78 12.80 9.00 23.13
CA VAL A 78 13.15 8.67 24.52
C VAL A 78 13.38 9.96 25.33
N GLY A 79 12.71 10.06 26.48
CA GLY A 79 12.74 11.22 27.34
C GLY A 79 11.58 12.19 27.19
N ASP A 80 10.77 12.06 26.13
CA ASP A 80 9.59 12.89 25.94
C ASP A 80 8.56 12.62 27.03
N LYS A 81 7.90 13.69 27.48
CA LYS A 81 6.73 13.60 28.35
C LYS A 81 5.48 13.56 27.49
N VAL A 82 4.59 12.67 27.81
CA VAL A 82 3.32 12.49 27.10
C VAL A 82 2.16 12.56 28.08
N ASP A 83 1.08 13.18 27.62
CA ASP A 83 -0.16 13.24 28.36
C ASP A 83 -1.07 12.04 28.02
N LYS A 84 -2.10 11.86 28.83
CA LYS A 84 -3.14 10.87 28.54
C LYS A 84 -3.86 11.26 27.24
N ASP A 85 -4.16 10.26 26.40
CA ASP A 85 -4.82 10.37 25.11
C ASP A 85 -4.03 11.16 24.05
N GLU A 86 -2.76 11.45 24.30
CA GLU A 86 -1.87 12.06 23.31
C GLU A 86 -1.47 11.04 22.24
N ILE A 87 -1.36 11.50 20.97
CA ILE A 87 -0.89 10.67 19.86
C ILE A 87 0.62 10.47 19.96
N ILE A 88 1.04 9.23 20.19
CA ILE A 88 2.46 8.83 20.32
C ILE A 88 3.00 8.11 19.08
N GLY A 89 2.12 7.74 18.17
CA GLY A 89 2.49 7.11 16.91
C GLY A 89 1.47 7.40 15.81
N ASN A 90 1.97 7.73 14.61
CA ASN A 90 1.16 7.93 13.42
C ASN A 90 0.68 6.59 12.87
N GLY A 91 -0.58 6.56 12.42
CA GLY A 91 -1.10 5.48 11.59
C GLY A 91 -0.87 5.74 10.09
N PRO A 92 -1.51 4.94 9.22
CA PRO A 92 -1.51 5.19 7.79
C PRO A 92 -2.17 6.53 7.47
N SER A 93 -1.68 7.23 6.45
CA SER A 93 -2.18 8.55 6.03
C SER A 93 -2.18 9.60 7.15
N MET A 94 -1.12 9.63 7.93
CA MET A 94 -0.91 10.61 9.01
C MET A 94 0.49 11.21 8.97
N GLU A 95 0.60 12.48 9.30
CA GLU A 95 1.85 13.20 9.52
C GLU A 95 1.73 14.08 10.76
N GLY A 96 2.67 13.96 11.68
CA GLY A 96 2.69 14.80 12.90
C GLY A 96 1.42 14.69 13.77
N GLY A 97 0.73 13.56 13.77
CA GLY A 97 -0.53 13.37 14.49
C GLY A 97 -1.75 13.96 13.77
N GLU A 98 -1.62 14.40 12.54
CA GLU A 98 -2.70 14.94 11.71
C GLU A 98 -3.02 14.03 10.53
N MET A 99 -4.25 14.09 10.06
CA MET A 99 -4.67 13.37 8.85
C MET A 99 -3.95 13.94 7.62
N ALA A 100 -3.25 13.09 6.89
CA ALA A 100 -2.47 13.39 5.69
C ALA A 100 -2.85 12.41 4.58
N LEU A 101 -3.91 12.71 3.83
CA LEU A 101 -4.45 11.80 2.81
C LEU A 101 -3.69 11.84 1.47
N GLY A 102 -2.75 12.75 1.31
CA GLY A 102 -2.07 12.96 0.05
C GLY A 102 -0.80 13.78 0.18
N GLN A 103 -0.56 14.60 -0.82
CA GLN A 103 0.63 15.43 -0.99
C GLN A 103 0.25 16.87 -1.31
N ASN A 104 1.22 17.78 -1.22
CA ASN A 104 1.07 19.18 -1.58
C ASN A 104 1.89 19.52 -2.84
N PRO A 105 1.48 19.08 -4.05
CA PRO A 105 2.19 19.41 -5.27
C PRO A 105 1.90 20.85 -5.71
N LEU A 106 2.80 21.41 -6.52
CA LEU A 106 2.57 22.69 -7.18
C LEU A 106 1.70 22.48 -8.42
N VAL A 107 0.51 23.04 -8.40
CA VAL A 107 -0.52 22.86 -9.44
C VAL A 107 -0.62 24.11 -10.31
N ALA A 108 -0.75 23.95 -11.62
CA ALA A 108 -1.13 25.00 -12.55
C ALA A 108 -2.47 24.70 -13.23
N TYR A 109 -3.37 25.66 -13.24
CA TYR A 109 -4.60 25.61 -14.03
C TYR A 109 -4.34 26.22 -15.41
N MET A 110 -3.99 25.39 -16.36
CA MET A 110 -3.70 25.80 -17.74
C MET A 110 -3.96 24.66 -18.72
N THR A 111 -4.34 24.98 -19.93
CA THR A 111 -4.39 24.01 -21.03
C THR A 111 -2.98 23.78 -21.55
N TRP A 112 -2.66 22.52 -21.87
CA TRP A 112 -1.34 22.18 -22.40
C TRP A 112 -1.43 21.09 -23.46
N GLU A 113 -1.18 21.46 -24.70
CA GLU A 113 -1.06 20.56 -25.88
C GLU A 113 -2.21 19.53 -26.04
N GLY A 114 -3.36 19.79 -25.45
CA GLY A 114 -4.52 18.90 -25.47
C GLY A 114 -4.43 17.68 -24.54
N TYR A 115 -3.31 17.46 -23.86
CA TYR A 115 -3.14 16.30 -22.97
C TYR A 115 -3.96 16.36 -21.68
N ASN A 116 -4.44 17.54 -21.32
CA ASN A 116 -5.36 17.70 -20.18
C ASN A 116 -6.79 18.08 -20.63
N PHE A 117 -7.17 17.64 -21.82
CA PHE A 117 -8.54 17.78 -22.31
C PHE A 117 -9.54 17.13 -21.35
N GLU A 118 -10.67 17.80 -21.09
CA GLU A 118 -11.67 17.41 -20.08
C GLU A 118 -11.05 17.28 -18.69
N ASP A 119 -11.09 16.10 -18.08
CA ASP A 119 -10.60 15.81 -16.74
C ASP A 119 -9.23 15.10 -16.74
N ALA A 120 -8.54 15.10 -17.85
CA ALA A 120 -7.21 14.52 -17.94
C ALA A 120 -6.19 15.37 -17.15
N VAL A 121 -5.25 14.69 -16.52
CA VAL A 121 -4.23 15.29 -15.67
C VAL A 121 -2.85 15.07 -16.26
N ILE A 122 -2.04 16.11 -16.32
CA ILE A 122 -0.63 16.01 -16.70
C ILE A 122 0.21 16.11 -15.44
N MET A 123 1.15 15.19 -15.28
CA MET A 123 2.04 15.14 -14.13
C MET A 123 3.50 15.26 -14.53
N SER A 124 4.29 15.83 -13.66
CA SER A 124 5.75 15.84 -13.79
C SER A 124 6.34 14.48 -13.45
N GLU A 125 7.37 14.07 -14.19
CA GLU A 125 8.15 12.88 -13.88
C GLU A 125 8.79 12.94 -12.48
N ARG A 126 9.04 14.15 -11.95
CA ARG A 126 9.52 14.34 -10.57
C ARG A 126 8.67 13.60 -9.55
N LEU A 127 7.34 13.63 -9.70
CA LEU A 127 6.41 12.97 -8.78
C LEU A 127 6.58 11.44 -8.76
N VAL A 128 6.97 10.87 -9.89
CA VAL A 128 7.27 9.43 -10.00
C VAL A 128 8.66 9.12 -9.44
N LYS A 129 9.65 9.94 -9.79
CA LYS A 129 11.04 9.74 -9.41
C LYS A 129 11.25 9.85 -7.90
N ASP A 130 10.63 10.85 -7.28
CA ASP A 130 10.76 11.15 -5.85
C ASP A 130 9.74 10.36 -4.99
N ASP A 131 9.04 9.39 -5.55
CA ASP A 131 8.04 8.55 -4.85
C ASP A 131 6.91 9.36 -4.17
N VAL A 132 6.55 10.51 -4.72
CA VAL A 132 5.58 11.43 -4.09
C VAL A 132 4.20 10.77 -3.92
N TYR A 133 3.71 10.08 -4.94
CA TYR A 133 2.43 9.34 -4.90
C TYR A 133 2.60 7.83 -4.88
N THR A 134 3.72 7.36 -4.42
CA THR A 134 3.99 5.93 -4.34
C THR A 134 3.29 5.33 -3.13
N SER A 135 2.67 4.19 -3.33
CA SER A 135 2.00 3.41 -2.30
C SER A 135 2.54 2.00 -2.22
N ILE A 136 2.28 1.34 -1.10
CA ILE A 136 2.57 -0.08 -0.91
C ILE A 136 1.25 -0.84 -0.96
N ALA A 137 1.16 -1.82 -1.85
CA ALA A 137 0.07 -2.78 -1.90
C ALA A 137 0.53 -4.12 -1.36
N ILE A 138 -0.29 -4.76 -0.56
CA ILE A 138 -0.04 -6.10 -0.02
C ILE A 138 -1.18 -7.00 -0.47
N GLU A 139 -0.87 -7.93 -1.37
CA GLU A 139 -1.84 -8.88 -1.90
C GLU A 139 -1.69 -10.23 -1.20
N GLU A 140 -2.82 -10.90 -1.00
CA GLU A 140 -2.90 -12.20 -0.36
C GLU A 140 -3.29 -13.27 -1.38
N TYR A 141 -2.54 -14.37 -1.41
CA TYR A 141 -2.80 -15.52 -2.24
C TYR A 141 -2.89 -16.77 -1.36
N GLU A 142 -3.93 -17.55 -1.57
CA GLU A 142 -4.19 -18.73 -0.77
C GLU A 142 -4.07 -20.01 -1.61
N SER A 143 -3.49 -21.04 -1.01
CA SER A 143 -3.51 -22.41 -1.52
C SER A 143 -3.95 -23.35 -0.42
N GLU A 144 -4.93 -24.19 -0.73
CA GLU A 144 -5.45 -25.17 0.20
C GLU A 144 -5.27 -26.59 -0.35
N THR A 145 -5.09 -27.56 0.53
CA THR A 145 -5.11 -28.97 0.20
C THR A 145 -6.39 -29.59 0.68
N ARG A 146 -7.05 -30.35 -0.19
CA ARG A 146 -8.30 -31.07 0.09
C ARG A 146 -8.14 -32.55 -0.13
N ASP A 147 -8.95 -33.33 0.57
CA ASP A 147 -9.12 -34.75 0.25
C ASP A 147 -9.96 -34.89 -1.02
N THR A 148 -9.43 -35.61 -2.00
CA THR A 148 -10.15 -35.95 -3.22
C THR A 148 -10.54 -37.43 -3.23
N LYS A 149 -11.46 -37.82 -4.11
CA LYS A 149 -11.87 -39.24 -4.26
C LYS A 149 -10.71 -40.16 -4.65
N LEU A 150 -9.65 -39.60 -5.22
CA LEU A 150 -8.46 -40.32 -5.72
C LEU A 150 -7.28 -40.28 -4.75
N GLY A 151 -7.43 -39.58 -3.64
CA GLY A 151 -6.42 -39.39 -2.62
C GLY A 151 -6.31 -37.92 -2.18
N PRO A 152 -5.51 -37.63 -1.15
CA PRO A 152 -5.30 -36.28 -0.67
C PRO A 152 -4.41 -35.49 -1.62
N GLU A 153 -4.67 -34.20 -1.76
CA GLU A 153 -3.74 -33.24 -2.34
C GLU A 153 -2.56 -33.04 -1.38
N GLU A 154 -1.39 -32.77 -1.92
CA GLU A 154 -0.17 -32.63 -1.14
C GLU A 154 0.59 -31.35 -1.53
N ILE A 155 1.06 -30.62 -0.53
CA ILE A 155 2.02 -29.53 -0.72
C ILE A 155 3.42 -30.12 -0.68
N THR A 156 4.16 -29.98 -1.78
CA THR A 156 5.47 -30.60 -1.94
C THR A 156 6.37 -29.79 -2.89
N ARG A 157 7.66 -29.92 -2.71
CA ARG A 157 8.66 -29.42 -3.66
C ARG A 157 8.79 -30.34 -4.89
N GLU A 158 8.40 -31.59 -4.80
CA GLU A 158 8.47 -32.54 -5.89
C GLU A 158 7.31 -32.36 -6.87
N ILE A 159 7.46 -31.41 -7.80
CA ILE A 159 6.46 -31.04 -8.79
C ILE A 159 6.84 -31.67 -10.14
N PRO A 160 5.93 -32.38 -10.82
CA PRO A 160 6.22 -32.98 -12.10
C PRO A 160 6.49 -31.92 -13.19
N ASN A 161 7.43 -32.16 -14.06
CA ASN A 161 7.79 -31.33 -15.21
C ASN A 161 8.24 -29.89 -14.87
N VAL A 162 8.78 -29.67 -13.68
CA VAL A 162 9.33 -28.40 -13.23
C VAL A 162 10.82 -28.54 -12.95
N GLY A 163 11.62 -27.63 -13.53
CA GLY A 163 13.07 -27.62 -13.34
C GLY A 163 13.48 -27.00 -11.99
N GLU A 164 14.68 -27.30 -11.55
CA GLU A 164 15.27 -26.78 -10.30
C GLU A 164 15.30 -25.25 -10.24
N GLU A 165 15.52 -24.59 -11.37
CA GLU A 165 15.55 -23.13 -11.45
C GLU A 165 14.20 -22.50 -11.06
N ALA A 166 13.09 -23.08 -11.49
CA ALA A 166 11.75 -22.62 -11.15
C ALA A 166 11.39 -22.84 -9.67
N MET A 167 12.13 -23.71 -8.99
CA MET A 167 11.91 -24.08 -7.59
C MET A 167 12.96 -23.46 -6.64
N ARG A 168 13.85 -22.61 -7.14
CA ARG A 168 14.98 -22.06 -6.36
C ARG A 168 14.58 -21.32 -5.09
N HIS A 169 13.40 -20.67 -5.09
CA HIS A 169 12.89 -19.91 -3.95
C HIS A 169 11.98 -20.71 -3.02
N LEU A 170 11.68 -21.96 -3.37
CA LEU A 170 10.89 -22.85 -2.51
C LEU A 170 11.78 -23.47 -1.42
N ASP A 171 11.19 -23.62 -0.24
CA ASP A 171 11.81 -24.38 0.84
C ASP A 171 11.68 -25.90 0.60
N GLU A 172 12.16 -26.70 1.54
CA GLU A 172 12.08 -28.17 1.48
C GLU A 172 10.64 -28.70 1.48
N PHE A 173 9.67 -27.92 1.96
CA PHE A 173 8.24 -28.28 1.97
C PHE A 173 7.50 -27.82 0.72
N GLY A 174 8.15 -27.10 -0.19
CA GLY A 174 7.54 -26.58 -1.41
C GLY A 174 6.83 -25.24 -1.24
N ILE A 175 7.08 -24.54 -0.15
CA ILE A 175 6.51 -23.21 0.13
C ILE A 175 7.58 -22.14 -0.09
N ILE A 176 7.20 -21.03 -0.71
CA ILE A 176 8.14 -19.95 -1.02
C ILE A 176 8.71 -19.31 0.25
N ARG A 177 9.96 -18.89 0.19
CA ARG A 177 10.65 -18.22 1.29
C ARG A 177 10.26 -16.76 1.38
N ILE A 178 10.18 -16.25 2.61
CA ILE A 178 9.99 -14.80 2.87
C ILE A 178 11.21 -14.04 2.34
N GLY A 179 10.95 -12.91 1.67
CA GLY A 179 11.98 -12.06 1.05
C GLY A 179 12.32 -12.45 -0.41
N ALA A 180 11.74 -13.52 -0.95
CA ALA A 180 11.93 -13.89 -2.34
C ALA A 180 11.29 -12.87 -3.29
N GLU A 181 12.02 -12.44 -4.30
CA GLU A 181 11.49 -11.65 -5.41
C GLU A 181 10.83 -12.58 -6.41
N VAL A 182 9.55 -12.33 -6.70
CA VAL A 182 8.73 -13.17 -7.57
C VAL A 182 8.22 -12.39 -8.77
N LYS A 183 8.07 -13.09 -9.89
CA LYS A 183 7.50 -12.60 -11.14
C LYS A 183 6.33 -13.47 -11.57
N GLU A 184 5.56 -12.98 -12.52
CA GLU A 184 4.47 -13.74 -13.13
C GLU A 184 4.89 -15.16 -13.49
N GLY A 185 4.09 -16.13 -13.09
CA GLY A 185 4.33 -17.56 -13.36
C GLY A 185 5.24 -18.27 -12.36
N ASP A 186 5.92 -17.57 -11.46
CA ASP A 186 6.73 -18.19 -10.42
C ASP A 186 5.84 -18.95 -9.43
N ILE A 187 6.36 -20.08 -8.92
CA ILE A 187 5.62 -20.92 -7.98
C ILE A 187 5.70 -20.33 -6.57
N LEU A 188 4.55 -20.11 -5.97
CA LEU A 188 4.43 -19.68 -4.57
C LEU A 188 4.27 -20.87 -3.62
N VAL A 189 3.42 -21.81 -3.97
CA VAL A 189 3.18 -23.03 -3.21
C VAL A 189 3.14 -24.20 -4.17
N GLY A 190 4.07 -25.11 -4.04
CA GLY A 190 4.10 -26.34 -4.82
C GLY A 190 3.01 -27.30 -4.33
N LYS A 191 2.06 -27.63 -5.18
CA LYS A 191 0.95 -28.52 -4.87
C LYS A 191 0.74 -29.51 -6.00
N VAL A 192 0.48 -30.76 -5.64
CA VAL A 192 0.15 -31.83 -6.57
C VAL A 192 -1.19 -32.44 -6.20
N THR A 193 -1.97 -32.78 -7.22
CA THR A 193 -3.28 -33.43 -7.07
C THR A 193 -3.24 -34.79 -7.74
N PRO A 194 -3.75 -35.87 -7.12
CA PRO A 194 -3.80 -37.18 -7.75
C PRO A 194 -4.59 -37.19 -9.05
N LYS A 195 -4.05 -37.82 -10.10
CA LYS A 195 -4.75 -38.04 -11.36
C LYS A 195 -5.66 -39.27 -11.26
N GLY A 196 -6.86 -39.17 -11.86
CA GLY A 196 -7.66 -40.36 -12.14
C GLY A 196 -7.04 -41.22 -13.24
N GLU A 197 -7.46 -42.48 -13.33
CA GLU A 197 -7.13 -43.37 -14.44
C GLU A 197 -7.72 -42.80 -15.74
N THR A 198 -7.01 -41.89 -16.39
CA THR A 198 -7.21 -41.57 -17.79
C THR A 198 -6.21 -42.36 -18.60
N ASP A 199 -6.62 -42.84 -19.76
CA ASP A 199 -5.68 -43.52 -20.69
C ASP A 199 -4.47 -42.60 -20.90
N PRO A 200 -3.24 -43.09 -20.58
CA PRO A 200 -2.05 -42.26 -20.69
C PRO A 200 -1.83 -41.81 -22.13
N THR A 201 -1.45 -40.57 -22.33
CA THR A 201 -1.03 -40.10 -23.67
C THR A 201 0.15 -40.93 -24.19
N PRO A 202 0.37 -40.96 -25.53
CA PRO A 202 1.54 -41.65 -26.09
C PRO A 202 2.87 -41.23 -25.45
N GLU A 203 3.00 -39.93 -25.13
CA GLU A 203 4.19 -39.37 -24.46
C GLU A 203 4.30 -39.89 -23.03
N GLU A 204 3.22 -39.98 -22.28
CA GLU A 204 3.20 -40.52 -20.92
C GLU A 204 3.52 -42.00 -20.90
N ARG A 205 3.05 -42.77 -21.90
CA ARG A 205 3.42 -44.19 -22.07
C ARG A 205 4.90 -44.33 -22.31
N LEU A 206 5.49 -43.47 -23.14
CA LEU A 206 6.91 -43.47 -23.43
C LEU A 206 7.73 -43.12 -22.19
N LEU A 207 7.33 -42.11 -21.42
CA LEU A 207 7.97 -41.72 -20.17
C LEU A 207 7.90 -42.84 -19.11
N ARG A 208 6.77 -43.52 -18.98
CA ARG A 208 6.61 -44.68 -18.10
C ARG A 208 7.54 -45.83 -18.54
N ALA A 209 7.71 -46.06 -19.84
CA ALA A 209 8.60 -47.08 -20.36
C ALA A 209 10.08 -46.78 -20.13
N ILE A 210 10.48 -45.50 -20.18
CA ILE A 210 11.88 -45.06 -20.05
C ILE A 210 12.28 -44.91 -18.58
N PHE A 211 11.41 -44.33 -17.72
CA PHE A 211 11.74 -44.01 -16.34
C PHE A 211 11.12 -44.95 -15.30
N GLY A 212 10.44 -46.02 -15.72
CA GLY A 212 9.79 -47.02 -14.87
C GLY A 212 8.53 -46.46 -14.14
N GLU A 213 7.97 -47.27 -13.23
CA GLU A 213 6.72 -46.95 -12.50
C GLU A 213 6.79 -45.73 -11.57
N LYS A 214 7.91 -44.97 -11.58
CA LYS A 214 8.09 -43.76 -10.75
C LYS A 214 7.51 -42.48 -11.34
N ALA A 215 6.87 -42.50 -12.50
CA ALA A 215 6.05 -41.38 -12.93
C ALA A 215 4.84 -41.30 -11.98
N ARG A 216 4.90 -40.46 -10.96
CA ARG A 216 3.80 -40.23 -10.00
C ARG A 216 2.56 -39.88 -10.79
N GLU A 217 1.44 -40.53 -10.48
CA GLU A 217 0.11 -40.28 -11.03
C GLU A 217 -0.50 -39.00 -10.43
N VAL A 218 0.24 -37.90 -10.49
CA VAL A 218 -0.14 -36.60 -9.95
C VAL A 218 0.03 -35.53 -11.02
N ARG A 219 -0.85 -34.53 -10.96
CA ARG A 219 -0.76 -33.33 -11.80
C ARG A 219 -0.31 -32.14 -10.97
N ASP A 220 0.40 -31.21 -11.60
CA ASP A 220 0.78 -29.93 -11.01
C ASP A 220 -0.45 -29.02 -10.87
N THR A 221 -0.80 -28.67 -9.62
CA THR A 221 -1.84 -27.70 -9.26
C THR A 221 -1.27 -26.60 -8.39
N SER A 222 0.01 -26.32 -8.52
CA SER A 222 0.72 -25.32 -7.73
C SER A 222 0.13 -23.94 -7.87
N LEU A 223 0.13 -23.18 -6.78
CA LEU A 223 -0.18 -21.76 -6.80
C LEU A 223 0.97 -20.99 -7.45
N ARG A 224 0.67 -20.25 -8.49
CA ARG A 224 1.62 -19.41 -9.21
C ARG A 224 1.25 -17.95 -9.10
N VAL A 225 2.24 -17.07 -9.24
CA VAL A 225 2.05 -15.62 -9.28
C VAL A 225 1.20 -15.27 -10.49
N PRO A 226 0.03 -14.63 -10.29
CA PRO A 226 -0.82 -14.19 -11.39
C PRO A 226 -0.20 -13.00 -12.14
N HIS A 227 -0.74 -12.70 -13.32
CA HIS A 227 -0.33 -11.55 -14.09
C HIS A 227 -0.47 -10.24 -13.30
N GLY A 228 0.58 -9.42 -13.32
CA GLY A 228 0.62 -8.13 -12.62
C GLY A 228 0.83 -8.20 -11.11
N ALA A 229 1.12 -9.39 -10.56
CA ALA A 229 1.34 -9.59 -9.14
C ALA A 229 2.83 -9.72 -8.76
N ASP A 230 3.72 -9.22 -9.60
CA ASP A 230 5.16 -9.21 -9.36
C ASP A 230 5.47 -8.43 -8.08
N GLY A 231 6.37 -8.94 -7.26
CA GLY A 231 6.72 -8.28 -6.01
C GLY A 231 7.66 -9.10 -5.15
N ILE A 232 7.64 -8.83 -3.85
CA ILE A 232 8.47 -9.51 -2.85
C ILE A 232 7.57 -10.21 -1.86
N VAL A 233 7.88 -11.46 -1.54
CA VAL A 233 7.15 -12.21 -0.52
C VAL A 233 7.42 -11.58 0.85
N HIS A 234 6.37 -11.05 1.46
CA HIS A 234 6.43 -10.33 2.73
C HIS A 234 6.22 -11.24 3.92
N ASP A 235 5.24 -12.15 3.82
CA ASP A 235 4.88 -13.06 4.89
C ASP A 235 4.27 -14.35 4.32
N VAL A 236 4.36 -15.43 5.06
CA VAL A 236 3.75 -16.72 4.76
C VAL A 236 3.12 -17.27 6.03
N LYS A 237 1.84 -17.60 5.99
CA LYS A 237 1.12 -18.23 7.10
C LYS A 237 0.65 -19.61 6.70
N ILE A 238 0.90 -20.59 7.54
CA ILE A 238 0.54 -21.98 7.32
C ILE A 238 -0.39 -22.44 8.43
N PHE A 239 -1.57 -22.93 8.05
CA PHE A 239 -2.56 -23.49 8.97
C PHE A 239 -2.74 -24.96 8.66
N ARG A 240 -2.66 -25.81 9.67
CA ARG A 240 -2.80 -27.26 9.52
C ARG A 240 -3.85 -27.81 10.50
N ARG A 241 -4.71 -28.65 10.01
CA ARG A 241 -5.72 -29.34 10.85
C ARG A 241 -5.08 -30.17 11.95
N GLU A 242 -3.92 -30.76 11.66
CA GLU A 242 -3.13 -31.55 12.63
C GLU A 242 -2.69 -30.74 13.85
N ASN A 243 -2.47 -29.41 13.66
CA ASN A 243 -2.06 -28.50 14.73
C ASN A 243 -3.25 -27.93 15.51
N GLY A 244 -4.49 -28.34 15.21
CA GLY A 244 -5.71 -27.85 15.84
C GLY A 244 -6.26 -26.57 15.25
N ASP A 245 -5.76 -26.13 14.09
CA ASP A 245 -6.29 -24.97 13.40
C ASP A 245 -7.69 -25.24 12.85
N GLU A 246 -8.59 -24.28 13.01
CA GLU A 246 -9.94 -24.34 12.46
C GLU A 246 -9.91 -24.08 10.94
N LEU A 247 -10.10 -25.13 10.14
CA LEU A 247 -10.17 -25.05 8.69
C LEU A 247 -11.55 -25.49 8.20
N GLN A 248 -11.90 -25.06 6.99
CA GLN A 248 -13.13 -25.48 6.34
C GLN A 248 -13.20 -27.02 6.22
N THR A 249 -14.41 -27.55 6.15
CA THR A 249 -14.62 -28.99 6.01
C THR A 249 -13.91 -29.52 4.76
N GLY A 250 -13.09 -30.57 4.94
CA GLY A 250 -12.34 -31.19 3.85
C GLY A 250 -10.98 -30.54 3.53
N VAL A 251 -10.64 -29.41 4.16
CA VAL A 251 -9.34 -28.75 4.01
C VAL A 251 -8.39 -29.26 5.09
N ASN A 252 -7.20 -29.73 4.69
CA ASN A 252 -6.19 -30.26 5.61
C ASN A 252 -5.11 -29.23 5.92
N THR A 253 -4.68 -28.48 4.90
CA THR A 253 -3.65 -27.43 5.02
C THR A 253 -4.07 -26.21 4.21
N LEU A 254 -3.90 -25.04 4.79
CA LEU A 254 -4.08 -23.75 4.12
C LEU A 254 -2.79 -22.95 4.23
N VAL A 255 -2.27 -22.50 3.10
CA VAL A 255 -1.10 -21.62 3.02
C VAL A 255 -1.52 -20.28 2.46
N ARG A 256 -1.22 -19.21 3.19
CA ARG A 256 -1.41 -17.82 2.75
C ARG A 256 -0.07 -17.18 2.48
N VAL A 257 0.10 -16.66 1.27
CA VAL A 257 1.30 -15.95 0.85
C VAL A 257 0.96 -14.50 0.63
N PHE A 258 1.70 -13.60 1.26
CA PHE A 258 1.54 -12.16 1.13
C PHE A 258 2.65 -11.61 0.25
N ILE A 259 2.28 -10.93 -0.84
CA ILE A 259 3.21 -10.29 -1.76
C ILE A 259 3.08 -8.79 -1.65
N VAL A 260 4.20 -8.11 -1.42
CA VAL A 260 4.28 -6.65 -1.35
C VAL A 260 4.70 -6.10 -2.69
N GLN A 261 3.96 -5.09 -3.16
CA GLN A 261 4.29 -4.31 -4.34
C GLN A 261 4.46 -2.84 -3.99
N LYS A 262 5.49 -2.22 -4.53
CA LYS A 262 5.66 -0.78 -4.53
C LYS A 262 5.01 -0.22 -5.79
N ARG A 263 3.87 0.44 -5.66
CA ARG A 263 3.10 0.99 -6.78
C ARG A 263 3.39 2.47 -6.96
N LYS A 264 4.04 2.81 -8.05
CA LYS A 264 4.26 4.19 -8.49
C LYS A 264 3.08 4.66 -9.33
N ILE A 265 2.94 5.98 -9.46
CA ILE A 265 1.93 6.56 -10.32
C ILE A 265 2.23 6.26 -11.80
N HIS A 266 1.23 5.90 -12.57
CA HIS A 266 1.32 5.61 -13.99
C HIS A 266 0.25 6.36 -14.78
N VAL A 267 0.46 6.46 -16.08
CA VAL A 267 -0.58 6.90 -17.01
C VAL A 267 -1.78 5.95 -16.89
N GLY A 268 -2.98 6.52 -16.77
CA GLY A 268 -4.22 5.79 -16.55
C GLY A 268 -4.68 5.74 -15.09
N ASP A 269 -3.86 6.14 -14.14
CA ASP A 269 -4.25 6.21 -12.73
C ASP A 269 -5.21 7.36 -12.46
N LYS A 270 -6.14 7.16 -11.54
CA LYS A 270 -7.10 8.18 -11.13
C LYS A 270 -6.51 9.03 -10.01
N MET A 271 -6.61 10.34 -10.18
CA MET A 271 -6.20 11.34 -9.21
C MET A 271 -7.39 12.23 -8.84
N ALA A 272 -7.40 12.72 -7.62
CA ALA A 272 -8.43 13.64 -7.14
C ALA A 272 -7.87 14.58 -6.07
N CYS A 273 -8.52 15.71 -5.86
CA CYS A 273 -8.31 16.53 -4.69
C CYS A 273 -9.55 16.56 -3.78
N ARG A 274 -9.52 17.41 -2.76
CA ARG A 274 -10.59 17.50 -1.74
C ARG A 274 -11.86 18.19 -2.21
N HIS A 275 -11.88 18.76 -3.41
CA HIS A 275 -12.99 19.56 -3.94
C HIS A 275 -13.87 18.82 -4.96
N GLY A 276 -13.79 17.49 -4.98
CA GLY A 276 -14.57 16.68 -5.91
C GLY A 276 -14.07 16.68 -7.35
N ASN A 277 -12.97 17.35 -7.65
CA ASN A 277 -12.30 17.27 -8.93
C ASN A 277 -11.51 15.95 -8.99
N LYS A 278 -11.80 15.18 -10.01
CA LYS A 278 -11.18 13.87 -10.28
C LYS A 278 -10.78 13.80 -11.74
N GLY A 279 -9.71 13.12 -12.00
CA GLY A 279 -9.20 12.95 -13.35
C GLY A 279 -8.30 11.74 -13.49
N VAL A 280 -7.92 11.46 -14.72
CA VAL A 280 -7.04 10.36 -15.07
C VAL A 280 -5.73 10.93 -15.59
N VAL A 281 -4.61 10.39 -15.13
CA VAL A 281 -3.28 10.77 -15.61
C VAL A 281 -3.16 10.39 -17.08
N SER A 282 -3.03 11.39 -17.95
CA SER A 282 -2.92 11.20 -19.40
C SER A 282 -1.48 11.15 -19.87
N ASN A 283 -0.60 11.90 -19.23
CA ASN A 283 0.80 11.98 -19.60
C ASN A 283 1.68 12.31 -18.37
N ILE A 284 2.87 11.73 -18.36
CA ILE A 284 3.92 12.03 -17.40
C ILE A 284 5.06 12.67 -18.17
N VAL A 285 5.30 13.96 -17.93
CA VAL A 285 6.20 14.80 -18.72
C VAL A 285 7.52 14.97 -17.98
N PRO A 286 8.66 14.90 -18.65
CA PRO A 286 9.94 15.22 -18.05
C PRO A 286 9.92 16.59 -17.37
N MET A 287 10.64 16.72 -16.27
CA MET A 287 10.65 17.95 -15.46
C MET A 287 11.12 19.18 -16.28
N GLU A 288 12.02 18.97 -17.23
CA GLU A 288 12.58 20.01 -18.11
C GLU A 288 11.54 20.58 -19.08
N ASP A 289 10.54 19.79 -19.44
CA ASP A 289 9.48 20.18 -20.39
C ASP A 289 8.26 20.78 -19.68
N MET A 290 8.21 20.73 -18.35
CA MET A 290 7.12 21.31 -17.58
C MET A 290 7.22 22.84 -17.56
N PRO A 291 6.08 23.56 -17.56
CA PRO A 291 6.04 24.98 -17.27
C PRO A 291 6.70 25.26 -15.90
N TYR A 292 7.27 26.44 -15.75
CA TYR A 292 7.97 26.83 -14.52
C TYR A 292 7.61 28.24 -14.07
N LEU A 293 7.78 28.50 -12.79
CA LEU A 293 7.62 29.81 -12.19
C LEU A 293 8.78 30.75 -12.57
N PRO A 294 8.65 32.08 -12.36
CA PRO A 294 9.73 33.02 -12.64
C PRO A 294 11.05 32.73 -11.91
N ASP A 295 11.00 32.05 -10.79
CA ASP A 295 12.16 31.60 -10.02
C ASP A 295 12.80 30.30 -10.55
N GLY A 296 12.22 29.71 -11.60
CA GLY A 296 12.66 28.45 -12.20
C GLY A 296 12.07 27.18 -11.58
N THR A 297 11.20 27.29 -10.58
CA THR A 297 10.54 26.12 -9.96
C THR A 297 9.56 25.48 -10.95
N PRO A 298 9.73 24.20 -11.34
CA PRO A 298 8.83 23.57 -12.28
C PRO A 298 7.47 23.23 -11.63
N ILE A 299 6.42 23.26 -12.44
CA ILE A 299 5.08 22.85 -12.07
C ILE A 299 5.05 21.32 -11.94
N ASP A 300 4.32 20.81 -10.95
CA ASP A 300 4.17 19.38 -10.71
C ASP A 300 2.98 18.77 -11.43
N ILE A 301 1.85 19.48 -11.46
CA ILE A 301 0.58 19.00 -12.03
C ILE A 301 -0.06 20.13 -12.84
N MET A 302 -0.57 19.80 -14.01
CA MET A 302 -1.38 20.71 -14.82
C MET A 302 -2.81 20.20 -14.94
N LEU A 303 -3.75 21.05 -14.54
CA LEU A 303 -5.18 20.79 -14.58
C LEU A 303 -5.87 21.73 -15.59
N ASN A 304 -6.87 21.21 -16.31
CA ASN A 304 -7.64 22.00 -17.24
C ASN A 304 -8.55 22.97 -16.48
N PRO A 305 -8.44 24.29 -16.72
CA PRO A 305 -9.28 25.28 -16.04
C PRO A 305 -10.76 25.18 -16.41
N LEU A 306 -11.10 24.63 -17.58
CA LEU A 306 -12.49 24.42 -18.02
C LEU A 306 -13.26 23.43 -17.13
N GLY A 307 -12.56 22.60 -16.35
CA GLY A 307 -13.18 21.69 -15.36
C GLY A 307 -13.70 22.37 -14.10
N VAL A 308 -13.49 23.69 -13.92
CA VAL A 308 -13.87 24.41 -12.71
C VAL A 308 -15.21 25.14 -12.82
N PRO A 309 -15.50 25.96 -13.85
CA PRO A 309 -16.68 26.84 -13.87
C PRO A 309 -18.00 26.10 -13.79
N SER A 310 -18.18 25.06 -14.60
CA SER A 310 -19.45 24.33 -14.68
C SER A 310 -19.74 23.50 -13.41
N ARG A 311 -18.71 23.12 -12.67
CA ARG A 311 -18.82 22.29 -11.46
C ARG A 311 -18.89 23.11 -10.18
N MET A 312 -18.72 24.42 -10.29
CA MET A 312 -18.89 25.37 -9.18
C MET A 312 -18.08 25.03 -7.92
N ASN A 313 -16.90 24.44 -8.09
CA ASN A 313 -15.98 24.09 -7.01
C ASN A 313 -14.76 25.03 -7.00
N ILE A 314 -15.03 26.33 -6.96
CA ILE A 314 -14.00 27.39 -6.98
C ILE A 314 -13.03 27.31 -5.79
N GLY A 315 -13.42 26.64 -4.71
CA GLY A 315 -12.59 26.45 -3.53
C GLY A 315 -11.23 25.82 -3.83
N GLN A 316 -11.11 25.03 -4.90
CA GLN A 316 -9.82 24.46 -5.33
C GLN A 316 -8.82 25.54 -5.80
N VAL A 317 -9.32 26.60 -6.44
CA VAL A 317 -8.49 27.74 -6.88
C VAL A 317 -8.10 28.60 -5.70
N MET A 318 -9.03 28.85 -4.78
CA MET A 318 -8.77 29.57 -3.52
C MET A 318 -7.75 28.83 -2.66
N GLU A 319 -7.87 27.51 -2.55
CA GLU A 319 -6.88 26.66 -1.87
C GLU A 319 -5.47 26.79 -2.49
N LEU A 320 -5.40 26.84 -3.81
CA LEU A 320 -4.12 27.01 -4.50
C LEU A 320 -3.43 28.33 -4.12
N HIS A 321 -4.17 29.44 -4.15
CA HIS A 321 -3.64 30.75 -3.77
C HIS A 321 -3.16 30.77 -2.32
N LEU A 322 -4.01 30.36 -1.40
CA LEU A 322 -3.67 30.32 0.02
C LEU A 322 -2.56 29.31 0.33
N GLY A 323 -2.54 28.18 -0.38
CA GLY A 323 -1.49 27.17 -0.26
C GLY A 323 -0.12 27.65 -0.72
N MET A 324 -0.04 28.48 -1.77
CA MET A 324 1.20 29.12 -2.18
C MET A 324 1.73 30.09 -1.12
N ALA A 325 0.85 30.88 -0.53
CA ALA A 325 1.21 31.76 0.59
C ALA A 325 1.70 30.95 1.80
N ALA A 326 0.97 29.91 2.20
CA ALA A 326 1.32 29.04 3.31
C ALA A 326 2.69 28.36 3.10
N ARG A 327 2.96 27.87 1.89
CA ARG A 327 4.27 27.29 1.52
C ARG A 327 5.41 28.30 1.64
N THR A 328 5.19 29.51 1.16
CA THR A 328 6.22 30.56 1.19
C THR A 328 6.53 31.02 2.61
N LEU A 329 5.49 31.11 3.44
CA LEU A 329 5.60 31.52 4.85
C LEU A 329 6.04 30.36 5.78
N GLY A 330 5.99 29.11 5.29
CA GLY A 330 6.32 27.91 6.08
C GLY A 330 5.28 27.62 7.19
N ILE A 331 4.01 27.91 6.96
CA ILE A 331 2.90 27.74 7.92
C ILE A 331 1.85 26.79 7.39
N HIS A 332 1.05 26.24 8.30
CA HIS A 332 -0.20 25.55 8.00
C HIS A 332 -1.38 26.42 8.40
N ILE A 333 -2.39 26.49 7.54
CA ILE A 333 -3.55 27.37 7.73
C ILE A 333 -4.77 26.50 7.97
N ALA A 334 -5.53 26.79 9.04
CA ALA A 334 -6.81 26.17 9.31
C ALA A 334 -7.94 27.11 8.86
N THR A 335 -8.80 26.62 7.99
CA THR A 335 -10.00 27.30 7.50
C THR A 335 -11.24 26.48 7.89
N PRO A 336 -11.78 26.65 9.11
CA PRO A 336 -12.95 25.91 9.56
C PRO A 336 -14.14 26.10 8.64
N VAL A 337 -15.00 25.09 8.54
CA VAL A 337 -16.26 25.18 7.83
C VAL A 337 -17.12 26.26 8.52
N PHE A 338 -17.65 27.21 7.78
CA PHE A 338 -18.41 28.39 8.24
C PHE A 338 -17.58 29.51 8.90
N ASP A 339 -16.28 29.36 9.05
CA ASP A 339 -15.36 30.42 9.55
C ASP A 339 -14.07 30.39 8.74
N GLY A 340 -14.20 30.34 7.43
CA GLY A 340 -13.08 30.28 6.48
C GLY A 340 -12.48 31.66 6.21
N ALA A 341 -11.40 31.64 5.39
CA ALA A 341 -10.77 32.87 4.91
C ALA A 341 -11.68 33.59 3.91
N SER A 342 -11.80 34.92 4.05
CA SER A 342 -12.43 35.77 3.05
C SER A 342 -11.49 35.97 1.84
N ASP A 343 -12.04 36.51 0.74
CA ASP A 343 -11.24 36.88 -0.43
C ASP A 343 -10.17 37.93 -0.06
N GLU A 344 -10.48 38.85 0.82
CA GLU A 344 -9.54 39.88 1.32
C GLU A 344 -8.40 39.22 2.11
N ASP A 345 -8.71 38.29 3.03
CA ASP A 345 -7.70 37.54 3.81
C ASP A 345 -6.71 36.77 2.90
N ILE A 346 -7.22 36.15 1.83
CA ILE A 346 -6.39 35.41 0.88
C ILE A 346 -5.46 36.33 0.10
N TRP A 347 -5.95 37.51 -0.31
CA TRP A 347 -5.17 38.48 -1.06
C TRP A 347 -4.15 39.22 -0.20
N ASP A 348 -4.42 39.43 1.07
CA ASP A 348 -3.53 40.13 2.00
C ASP A 348 -2.42 39.21 2.55
N THR A 349 -2.63 37.89 2.51
CA THR A 349 -1.63 36.91 2.94
C THR A 349 -0.60 36.64 1.84
#